data_3f4179f817c46b472b1dd5e26ea8f268
#
_entry.id   3f4179f817c46b472b1dd5e26ea8f268
#
_cell.length_a   1.000
_cell.length_b   1.000
_cell.length_c   1.000
_cell.angle_alpha   90.00
_cell.angle_beta   90.00
_cell.angle_gamma   90.00
#
_symmetry.space_group_name_H-M   'P 1'
#
loop_
_entity.id
_entity.type
_entity.pdbx_description
1 polymer ?
#
loop_
_entity_poly.entity_id
_entity_poly.type
_entity_poly.pdbx_seq_one_letter_code
_entity_poly.pdbx_strand_id
1 'polypeptide(L)'
;MTRLDSVIRRLTAQRDLLNWAAQDIGPAGLVIELGLGNGRTYDHLRTKLPGREIYAFERSPAAHPDCYPPAGYLIVGDIFETLTAFIERFGQGSAALIHTDIGTGDEEANRQLALRLSPLLDSLLQPGGLLIADRALEMPSCTDIASQTNVPEGRYFVYRRNP
;
A
#
# COMPACT_ATOMS: atom_id res chain seq x y z
N MET A 1 -11.72 -19.24 16.84
CA MET A 1 -11.90 -18.05 15.96
C MET A 1 -12.36 -18.56 14.61
N THR A 2 -13.49 -18.08 14.11
CA THR A 2 -14.05 -18.49 12.81
C THR A 2 -13.31 -17.80 11.66
N ARG A 3 -13.51 -18.30 10.43
CA ARG A 3 -13.01 -17.58 9.23
C ARG A 3 -13.60 -16.18 9.10
N LEU A 4 -14.85 -16.00 9.47
CA LEU A 4 -15.52 -14.70 9.46
C LEU A 4 -14.84 -13.75 10.46
N ASP A 5 -14.57 -14.19 11.68
CA ASP A 5 -13.86 -13.36 12.68
C ASP A 5 -12.48 -12.94 12.18
N SER A 6 -11.76 -13.85 11.50
CA SER A 6 -10.45 -13.55 10.92
C SER A 6 -10.53 -12.48 9.85
N VAL A 7 -11.54 -12.54 8.96
CA VAL A 7 -11.77 -11.52 7.92
C VAL A 7 -12.14 -10.18 8.53
N ILE A 8 -13.05 -10.15 9.50
CA ILE A 8 -13.46 -8.92 10.20
C ILE A 8 -12.24 -8.26 10.85
N ARG A 9 -11.44 -9.04 11.59
CA ARG A 9 -10.23 -8.52 12.25
C ARG A 9 -9.22 -7.95 11.25
N ARG A 10 -9.00 -8.63 10.12
CA ARG A 10 -8.11 -8.15 9.07
C ARG A 10 -8.61 -6.82 8.48
N LEU A 11 -9.87 -6.76 8.08
CA LEU A 11 -10.44 -5.55 7.48
C LEU A 11 -10.50 -4.38 8.48
N THR A 12 -10.77 -4.65 9.76
CA THR A 12 -10.73 -3.65 10.82
C THR A 12 -9.32 -3.09 10.99
N ALA A 13 -8.31 -3.95 11.10
CA ALA A 13 -6.91 -3.52 11.22
C ALA A 13 -6.47 -2.69 10.01
N GLN A 14 -6.81 -3.12 8.81
CA GLN A 14 -6.50 -2.41 7.58
C GLN A 14 -7.14 -1.01 7.56
N ARG A 15 -8.43 -0.93 7.86
CA ARG A 15 -9.16 0.35 7.94
C ARG A 15 -8.54 1.30 8.98
N ASP A 16 -8.22 0.79 10.17
CA ASP A 16 -7.71 1.60 11.27
C ASP A 16 -6.30 2.12 10.97
N LEU A 17 -5.45 1.31 10.32
CA LEU A 17 -4.13 1.74 9.84
C LEU A 17 -4.24 2.81 8.74
N LEU A 18 -5.14 2.65 7.79
CA LEU A 18 -5.34 3.64 6.73
C LEU A 18 -5.91 4.96 7.29
N ASN A 19 -6.80 4.90 8.29
CA ASN A 19 -7.29 6.09 8.99
C ASN A 19 -6.15 6.82 9.71
N TRP A 20 -5.30 6.09 10.42
CA TRP A 20 -4.15 6.64 11.10
C TRP A 20 -3.16 7.27 10.12
N ALA A 21 -2.79 6.54 9.06
CA ALA A 21 -1.86 7.03 8.04
C ALA A 21 -2.38 8.29 7.35
N ALA A 22 -3.67 8.36 7.04
CA ALA A 22 -4.28 9.53 6.41
C ALA A 22 -4.19 10.81 7.26
N GLN A 23 -4.09 10.67 8.57
CA GLN A 23 -3.90 11.80 9.51
C GLN A 23 -2.42 12.15 9.71
N ASP A 24 -1.53 11.17 9.52
CA ASP A 24 -0.11 11.30 9.87
C ASP A 24 0.75 11.78 8.68
N ILE A 25 0.40 11.40 7.45
CA ILE A 25 1.17 11.81 6.26
C ILE A 25 1.04 13.31 6.01
N GLY A 26 2.16 13.93 5.61
CA GLY A 26 2.17 15.34 5.23
C GLY A 26 1.28 15.65 4.01
N PRO A 27 1.06 16.94 3.70
CA PRO A 27 0.13 17.37 2.65
C PRO A 27 0.63 17.08 1.22
N ALA A 28 1.92 16.85 1.03
CA ALA A 28 2.53 16.62 -0.27
C ALA A 28 2.89 15.15 -0.50
N GLY A 29 3.02 14.77 -1.76
CA GLY A 29 3.41 13.43 -2.20
C GLY A 29 2.23 12.59 -2.66
N LEU A 30 2.53 11.58 -3.48
CA LEU A 30 1.56 10.68 -4.06
C LEU A 30 1.10 9.62 -3.05
N VAL A 31 -0.07 9.06 -3.30
CA VAL A 31 -0.59 7.89 -2.58
C VAL A 31 -0.66 6.71 -3.54
N ILE A 32 -0.15 5.58 -3.12
CA ILE A 32 -0.02 4.38 -3.95
C ILE A 32 -0.78 3.23 -3.31
N GLU A 33 -1.68 2.63 -4.08
CA GLU A 33 -2.39 1.39 -3.74
C GLU A 33 -1.88 0.27 -4.64
N LEU A 34 -1.18 -0.71 -4.08
CA LEU A 34 -0.75 -1.90 -4.82
C LEU A 34 -1.74 -3.04 -4.62
N GLY A 35 -2.40 -3.42 -5.71
CA GLY A 35 -3.50 -4.37 -5.70
C GLY A 35 -4.84 -3.68 -5.45
N LEU A 36 -5.56 -3.37 -6.53
CA LEU A 36 -6.91 -2.77 -6.41
C LEU A 36 -7.92 -3.77 -5.84
N GLY A 37 -7.81 -5.05 -6.23
CA GLY A 37 -8.75 -6.09 -5.82
C GLY A 37 -10.20 -5.67 -6.11
N ASN A 38 -11.08 -5.70 -5.11
CA ASN A 38 -12.45 -5.19 -5.25
C ASN A 38 -12.60 -3.70 -4.94
N GLY A 39 -11.50 -2.97 -4.71
CA GLY A 39 -11.47 -1.52 -4.61
C GLY A 39 -11.80 -0.93 -3.24
N ARG A 40 -11.99 -1.73 -2.20
CA ARG A 40 -12.43 -1.25 -0.86
C ARG A 40 -11.43 -0.30 -0.22
N THR A 41 -10.15 -0.63 -0.27
CA THR A 41 -9.09 0.20 0.34
C THR A 41 -8.83 1.44 -0.48
N TYR A 42 -8.88 1.35 -1.80
CA TYR A 42 -8.82 2.50 -2.67
C TYR A 42 -9.99 3.48 -2.41
N ASP A 43 -11.22 2.98 -2.35
CA ASP A 43 -12.41 3.78 -2.04
C ASP A 43 -12.31 4.46 -0.67
N HIS A 44 -11.78 3.74 0.32
CA HIS A 44 -11.52 4.29 1.64
C HIS A 44 -10.47 5.40 1.61
N LEU A 45 -9.34 5.18 0.93
CA LEU A 45 -8.27 6.16 0.80
C LEU A 45 -8.74 7.44 0.12
N ARG A 46 -9.45 7.37 -1.00
CA ARG A 46 -9.96 8.57 -1.69
C ARG A 46 -10.94 9.37 -0.85
N THR A 47 -11.70 8.69 0.03
CA THR A 47 -12.62 9.33 0.97
C THR A 47 -11.87 10.03 2.12
N LYS A 48 -10.78 9.43 2.61
CA LYS A 48 -9.98 9.98 3.72
C LYS A 48 -8.95 11.03 3.28
N LEU A 49 -8.57 11.01 2.02
CA LEU A 49 -7.56 11.88 1.42
C LEU A 49 -8.14 12.65 0.22
N PRO A 50 -9.19 13.46 0.42
CA PRO A 50 -9.81 14.19 -0.68
C PRO A 50 -8.79 15.14 -1.33
N GLY A 51 -8.75 15.16 -2.66
CA GLY A 51 -7.83 15.99 -3.42
C GLY A 51 -6.41 15.45 -3.56
N ARG A 52 -6.09 14.29 -2.98
CA ARG A 52 -4.79 13.62 -3.19
C ARG A 52 -4.78 12.83 -4.49
N GLU A 53 -3.64 12.80 -5.15
CA GLU A 53 -3.39 11.91 -6.28
C GLU A 53 -3.15 10.50 -5.75
N ILE A 54 -4.08 9.58 -6.04
CA ILE A 54 -4.02 8.18 -5.60
C ILE A 54 -3.94 7.30 -6.83
N TYR A 55 -2.82 6.62 -7.02
CA TYR A 55 -2.59 5.68 -8.11
C TYR A 55 -2.78 4.26 -7.61
N ALA A 56 -3.63 3.50 -8.30
CA ALA A 56 -3.84 2.09 -8.02
C ALA A 56 -3.20 1.23 -9.10
N PHE A 57 -2.47 0.21 -8.69
CA PHE A 57 -1.83 -0.78 -9.56
C PHE A 57 -2.61 -2.08 -9.50
N GLU A 58 -2.94 -2.65 -10.65
CA GLU A 58 -3.67 -3.90 -10.73
C GLU A 58 -3.33 -4.66 -12.00
N ARG A 59 -3.12 -5.96 -11.86
CA ARG A 59 -2.84 -6.83 -13.00
C ARG A 59 -4.09 -7.14 -13.81
N SER A 60 -5.20 -7.43 -13.12
CA SER A 60 -6.48 -7.82 -13.71
C SER A 60 -7.62 -7.11 -12.96
N PRO A 61 -7.98 -5.89 -13.37
CA PRO A 61 -8.98 -5.08 -12.67
C PRO A 61 -10.34 -5.78 -12.60
N ALA A 62 -10.86 -5.93 -11.36
CA ALA A 62 -12.16 -6.54 -11.07
C ALA A 62 -12.82 -5.88 -9.87
N ALA A 63 -12.64 -4.57 -9.70
CA ALA A 63 -13.23 -3.82 -8.60
C ALA A 63 -14.74 -3.63 -8.78
N HIS A 64 -15.41 -3.34 -7.67
CA HIS A 64 -16.80 -2.87 -7.75
C HIS A 64 -16.87 -1.58 -8.61
N PRO A 65 -17.87 -1.41 -9.48
CA PRO A 65 -17.94 -0.26 -10.38
C PRO A 65 -17.75 1.10 -9.70
N ASP A 66 -18.29 1.28 -8.50
CA ASP A 66 -18.17 2.53 -7.74
C ASP A 66 -16.78 2.75 -7.12
N CYS A 67 -15.91 1.75 -7.16
CA CYS A 67 -14.59 1.77 -6.55
C CYS A 67 -13.43 1.85 -7.56
N TYR A 68 -13.72 2.09 -8.83
CA TYR A 68 -12.66 2.27 -9.82
C TYR A 68 -11.99 3.64 -9.69
N PRO A 69 -10.65 3.69 -9.83
CA PRO A 69 -9.95 4.97 -9.99
C PRO A 69 -10.43 5.73 -11.23
N PRO A 70 -10.36 7.06 -11.23
CA PRO A 70 -10.55 7.85 -12.44
C PRO A 70 -9.55 7.46 -13.54
N ALA A 71 -9.88 7.79 -14.79
CA ALA A 71 -8.97 7.56 -15.92
C ALA A 71 -7.59 8.20 -15.65
N GLY A 72 -6.51 7.44 -15.89
CA GLY A 72 -5.13 7.86 -15.65
C GLY A 72 -4.59 7.54 -14.25
N TYR A 73 -5.44 7.14 -13.30
CA TYR A 73 -5.02 6.76 -11.94
C TYR A 73 -5.05 5.24 -11.69
N LEU A 74 -5.58 4.46 -12.63
CA LEU A 74 -5.46 3.01 -12.64
C LEU A 74 -4.34 2.59 -13.60
N ILE A 75 -3.32 1.93 -13.06
CA ILE A 75 -2.17 1.43 -13.81
C ILE A 75 -2.29 -0.09 -13.91
N VAL A 76 -2.56 -0.56 -15.13
CA VAL A 76 -2.82 -1.99 -15.41
C VAL A 76 -1.58 -2.62 -16.00
N GLY A 77 -1.14 -3.74 -15.44
CA GLY A 77 -0.01 -4.51 -15.95
C GLY A 77 0.77 -5.27 -14.88
N ASP A 78 1.90 -5.81 -15.27
CA ASP A 78 2.85 -6.43 -14.34
C ASP A 78 3.38 -5.39 -13.36
N ILE A 79 3.40 -5.74 -12.08
CA ILE A 79 3.73 -4.79 -11.01
C ILE A 79 5.17 -4.27 -11.12
N PHE A 80 6.12 -5.11 -11.55
CA PHE A 80 7.52 -4.71 -11.63
C PHE A 80 7.77 -3.77 -12.81
N GLU A 81 7.14 -4.04 -13.95
CA GLU A 81 7.22 -3.18 -15.13
C GLU A 81 6.54 -1.83 -14.86
N THR A 82 5.34 -1.86 -14.30
CA THR A 82 4.55 -0.66 -14.05
C THR A 82 5.13 0.22 -12.95
N LEU A 83 5.65 -0.35 -11.85
CA LEU A 83 6.33 0.42 -10.81
C LEU A 83 7.64 1.03 -11.31
N THR A 84 8.41 0.30 -12.11
CA THR A 84 9.64 0.84 -12.70
C THR A 84 9.34 2.05 -13.57
N ALA A 85 8.38 1.93 -14.49
CA ALA A 85 7.93 3.05 -15.33
C ALA A 85 7.35 4.22 -14.51
N PHE A 86 6.68 3.91 -13.40
CA PHE A 86 6.14 4.94 -12.50
C PHE A 86 7.26 5.72 -11.81
N ILE A 87 8.30 5.04 -11.31
CA ILE A 87 9.46 5.68 -10.70
C ILE A 87 10.21 6.55 -11.73
N GLU A 88 10.36 6.08 -12.97
CA GLU A 88 10.95 6.86 -14.06
C GLU A 88 10.16 8.15 -14.34
N ARG A 89 8.83 8.09 -14.27
CA ARG A 89 7.95 9.22 -14.53
C ARG A 89 7.89 10.23 -13.38
N PHE A 90 7.71 9.76 -12.15
CA PHE A 90 7.44 10.62 -10.99
C PHE A 90 8.66 10.84 -10.09
N GLY A 91 9.70 10.06 -10.27
CA GLY A 91 10.93 10.14 -9.49
C GLY A 91 10.92 9.29 -8.21
N GLN A 92 12.12 9.06 -7.69
CA GLN A 92 12.30 8.48 -6.36
C GLN A 92 11.79 9.45 -5.29
N GLY A 93 11.35 8.91 -4.15
CA GLY A 93 10.87 9.73 -3.05
C GLY A 93 9.60 10.52 -3.36
N SER A 94 8.75 10.04 -4.26
CA SER A 94 7.52 10.73 -4.68
C SER A 94 6.27 10.31 -3.90
N ALA A 95 6.29 9.18 -3.20
CA ALA A 95 5.13 8.65 -2.48
C ALA A 95 5.14 9.04 -1.00
N ALA A 96 4.05 9.65 -0.53
CA ALA A 96 3.81 9.92 0.89
C ALA A 96 3.22 8.71 1.63
N LEU A 97 2.43 7.91 0.93
CA LEU A 97 1.82 6.69 1.45
C LEU A 97 1.82 5.60 0.39
N ILE A 98 2.26 4.42 0.78
CA ILE A 98 2.12 3.20 -0.01
C ILE A 98 1.34 2.19 0.83
N HIS A 99 0.27 1.65 0.27
CA HIS A 99 -0.44 0.51 0.83
C HIS A 99 -0.30 -0.69 -0.12
N THR A 100 0.03 -1.86 0.40
CA THR A 100 0.16 -3.09 -0.38
C THR A 100 -0.54 -4.27 0.27
N ASP A 101 -1.40 -4.94 -0.49
CA ASP A 101 -2.11 -6.17 -0.12
C ASP A 101 -2.25 -7.05 -1.38
N ILE A 102 -1.11 -7.55 -1.90
CA ILE A 102 -1.02 -8.27 -3.19
C ILE A 102 -0.50 -9.70 -3.05
N GLY A 103 -0.79 -10.35 -1.93
CA GLY A 103 -0.38 -11.73 -1.72
C GLY A 103 -1.28 -12.76 -2.38
N THR A 104 -0.73 -13.96 -2.52
CA THR A 104 -1.44 -15.18 -2.91
C THR A 104 -1.46 -16.17 -1.74
N GLY A 105 -2.08 -17.34 -1.91
CA GLY A 105 -2.01 -18.43 -0.94
C GLY A 105 -0.68 -19.20 -0.93
N ASP A 106 0.27 -18.84 -1.80
CA ASP A 106 1.59 -19.47 -1.92
C ASP A 106 2.63 -18.65 -1.16
N GLU A 107 3.09 -19.17 -0.03
CA GLU A 107 4.05 -18.49 0.86
C GLU A 107 5.42 -18.26 0.20
N GLU A 108 5.92 -19.20 -0.61
CA GLU A 108 7.21 -19.03 -1.29
C GLU A 108 7.10 -17.99 -2.40
N ALA A 109 6.02 -18.02 -3.19
CA ALA A 109 5.76 -16.99 -4.19
C ALA A 109 5.63 -15.60 -3.55
N ASN A 110 4.97 -15.52 -2.38
CA ASN A 110 4.85 -14.28 -1.62
C ASN A 110 6.19 -13.77 -1.09
N ARG A 111 7.06 -14.66 -0.63
CA ARG A 111 8.41 -14.30 -0.19
C ARG A 111 9.24 -13.73 -1.34
N GLN A 112 9.23 -14.37 -2.50
CA GLN A 112 9.92 -13.89 -3.70
C GLN A 112 9.35 -12.54 -4.18
N LEU A 113 8.04 -12.39 -4.14
CA LEU A 113 7.38 -11.13 -4.45
C LEU A 113 7.88 -10.00 -3.53
N ALA A 114 7.91 -10.23 -2.22
CA ALA A 114 8.37 -9.27 -1.22
C ALA A 114 9.82 -8.84 -1.46
N LEU A 115 10.72 -9.80 -1.70
CA LEU A 115 12.14 -9.53 -1.98
C LEU A 115 12.32 -8.64 -3.22
N ARG A 116 11.57 -8.90 -4.28
CA ARG A 116 11.66 -8.13 -5.52
C ARG A 116 10.98 -6.75 -5.43
N LEU A 117 9.91 -6.62 -4.65
CA LEU A 117 9.20 -5.35 -4.47
C LEU A 117 9.95 -4.39 -3.54
N SER A 118 10.59 -4.90 -2.50
CA SER A 118 11.21 -4.08 -1.45
C SER A 118 12.09 -2.95 -1.98
N PRO A 119 13.06 -3.16 -2.90
CA PRO A 119 13.90 -2.07 -3.38
C PRO A 119 13.14 -1.00 -4.17
N LEU A 120 12.08 -1.38 -4.89
CA LEU A 120 11.24 -0.42 -5.62
C LEU A 120 10.43 0.46 -4.65
N LEU A 121 9.83 -0.16 -3.63
CA LEU A 121 9.03 0.55 -2.64
C LEU A 121 9.90 1.42 -1.73
N ASP A 122 11.07 0.93 -1.34
CA ASP A 122 12.03 1.71 -0.56
C ASP A 122 12.50 2.95 -1.32
N SER A 123 12.74 2.82 -2.63
CA SER A 123 13.11 3.94 -3.50
C SER A 123 11.96 4.95 -3.69
N LEU A 124 10.72 4.48 -3.81
CA LEU A 124 9.56 5.30 -4.13
C LEU A 124 9.08 6.14 -2.96
N LEU A 125 9.24 5.66 -1.73
CA LEU A 125 8.75 6.31 -0.52
C LEU A 125 9.54 7.59 -0.22
N GLN A 126 8.86 8.71 0.00
CA GLN A 126 9.50 9.99 0.37
C GLN A 126 9.99 9.98 1.82
N PRO A 127 10.98 10.83 2.20
CA PRO A 127 11.35 11.03 3.60
C PRO A 127 10.13 11.32 4.49
N GLY A 128 9.98 10.60 5.61
CA GLY A 128 8.83 10.68 6.50
C GLY A 128 7.57 9.98 5.98
N GLY A 129 7.56 9.49 4.74
CA GLY A 129 6.45 8.75 4.16
C GLY A 129 6.21 7.41 4.84
N LEU A 130 5.00 6.88 4.69
CA LEU A 130 4.54 5.64 5.30
C LEU A 130 4.31 4.54 4.26
N LEU A 131 4.69 3.32 4.62
CA LEU A 131 4.32 2.11 3.90
C LEU A 131 3.59 1.15 4.84
N ILE A 132 2.43 0.68 4.43
CA ILE A 132 1.61 -0.32 5.13
C ILE A 132 1.55 -1.57 4.26
N ALA A 133 1.97 -2.70 4.78
CA ALA A 133 2.05 -3.97 4.06
C ALA A 133 1.41 -5.12 4.81
N ASP A 134 0.81 -6.05 4.08
CA ASP A 134 0.26 -7.30 4.60
C ASP A 134 1.35 -8.35 4.94
N ARG A 135 2.61 -8.04 4.58
CA ARG A 135 3.78 -8.90 4.81
C ARG A 135 5.04 -8.11 5.08
N ALA A 136 6.03 -8.77 5.68
CA ALA A 136 7.35 -8.18 5.90
C ALA A 136 8.05 -7.86 4.58
N LEU A 137 8.70 -6.70 4.53
CA LEU A 137 9.49 -6.19 3.42
C LEU A 137 10.89 -5.82 3.91
N GLU A 138 11.87 -5.85 3.02
CA GLU A 138 13.22 -5.37 3.30
C GLU A 138 13.33 -3.89 2.94
N MET A 139 13.17 -3.03 3.95
CA MET A 139 13.11 -1.59 3.80
C MET A 139 14.29 -0.91 4.52
N PRO A 140 15.52 -0.95 3.94
CA PRO A 140 16.73 -0.49 4.64
C PRO A 140 16.74 1.00 4.95
N SER A 141 16.01 1.82 4.17
CA SER A 141 15.88 3.25 4.41
C SER A 141 14.75 3.63 5.37
N CYS A 142 14.09 2.63 5.96
CA CYS A 142 12.92 2.84 6.81
C CYS A 142 13.12 2.26 8.21
N THR A 143 12.32 2.75 9.13
CA THR A 143 12.16 2.18 10.48
C THR A 143 10.80 1.47 10.55
N ASP A 144 10.78 0.23 11.07
CA ASP A 144 9.54 -0.46 11.41
C ASP A 144 8.90 0.23 12.61
N ILE A 145 7.68 0.70 12.43
CA ILE A 145 6.91 1.41 13.46
C ILE A 145 5.58 0.72 13.80
N ALA A 146 5.43 -0.55 13.45
CA ALA A 146 4.19 -1.30 13.70
C ALA A 146 3.77 -1.27 15.18
N SER A 147 4.74 -1.32 16.10
CA SER A 147 4.51 -1.21 17.55
C SER A 147 3.95 0.14 18.02
N GLN A 148 4.04 1.18 17.19
CA GLN A 148 3.48 2.50 17.49
C GLN A 148 2.01 2.63 17.05
N THR A 149 1.48 1.61 16.41
CA THR A 149 0.08 1.55 15.97
C THR A 149 -0.76 0.74 16.96
N ASN A 150 -2.07 0.96 16.95
CA ASN A 150 -3.03 0.21 17.77
C ASN A 150 -3.46 -1.13 17.14
N VAL A 151 -2.73 -1.58 16.11
CA VAL A 151 -3.04 -2.83 15.41
C VAL A 151 -2.23 -3.97 16.02
N PRO A 152 -2.84 -5.17 16.21
CA PRO A 152 -2.15 -6.32 16.75
C PRO A 152 -0.89 -6.67 15.96
N GLU A 153 0.19 -6.94 16.67
CA GLU A 153 1.49 -7.34 16.11
C GLU A 153 1.35 -8.55 15.15
N GLY A 154 2.12 -8.52 14.07
CA GLY A 154 2.16 -9.58 13.06
C GLY A 154 0.98 -9.59 12.09
N ARG A 155 0.01 -8.68 12.25
CA ARG A 155 -1.13 -8.59 11.31
C ARG A 155 -0.82 -7.73 10.10
N TYR A 156 -0.10 -6.62 10.30
CA TYR A 156 0.41 -5.72 9.28
C TYR A 156 1.81 -5.26 9.67
N PHE A 157 2.59 -4.84 8.66
CA PHE A 157 3.90 -4.24 8.79
C PHE A 157 3.79 -2.77 8.40
N VAL A 158 4.36 -1.90 9.20
CA VAL A 158 4.29 -0.45 9.00
C VAL A 158 5.67 0.14 9.07
N TYR A 159 6.07 0.77 7.99
CA TYR A 159 7.41 1.35 7.83
C TYR A 159 7.30 2.86 7.63
N ARG A 160 8.21 3.59 8.26
CA ARG A 160 8.40 5.02 8.02
C ARG A 160 9.77 5.25 7.40
N ARG A 161 9.82 5.96 6.28
CA ARG A 161 11.07 6.38 5.66
C ARG A 161 11.81 7.33 6.60
N ASN A 162 13.10 7.02 6.86
CA ASN A 162 13.97 7.90 7.64
C ASN A 162 14.19 9.25 6.90
N PRO A 163 14.52 10.32 7.64
CA PRO A 163 14.80 11.63 7.06
C PRO A 163 15.92 11.63 6.02
#